data_6821515cf59c76282be4a3e301758043
#
_entry.id   6821515cf59c76282be4a3e301758043
#
_cell.length_a   1.000
_cell.length_b   1.000
_cell.length_c   1.000
_cell.angle_alpha   90.00
_cell.angle_beta   90.00
_cell.angle_gamma   90.00
#
_symmetry.space_group_name_H-M   'P 1'
#
loop_
_entity.id
_entity.type
_entity.pdbx_description
1 polymer ?
#
loop_
_entity_poly.entity_id
_entity_poly.type
_entity_poly.pdbx_seq_one_letter_code
_entity_poly.pdbx_strand_id
1 'polypeptide(L)'
;MNIWAIGDLHLSFDPRVEKPMDIFGGSWVGHEQRLKEIWLRLVEEDDLVILAGDLSWALRLDEAVCDLQWIDSLPGTKLIVKGNHDLWWSGISKVKNACKDLKTLRFLQHDAYAYGNAVIFGTRGWVCPGAKDYSEEEDGPVYRREVLRLQMSAAEADKLAAQREAETGRKPEKIGVLHYPPTNEFFEPSGFTEVFETVGVQKIIYGHLHGENAYKNGLQGLFNGIEYSLVSLDRLECCPKLIYQE
;
A
#
# COMPACT_ATOMS: atom_id res chain seq x y z
N MET A 1 2.53 -9.00 18.21
CA MET A 1 3.07 -8.25 17.06
C MET A 1 2.10 -8.40 15.90
N ASN A 2 1.55 -7.29 15.40
CA ASN A 2 0.49 -7.31 14.39
C ASN A 2 0.96 -6.59 13.13
N ILE A 3 0.40 -6.98 11.97
CA ILE A 3 0.51 -6.23 10.72
C ILE A 3 -0.87 -5.72 10.36
N TRP A 4 -0.99 -4.41 10.28
CA TRP A 4 -2.19 -3.69 9.87
C TRP A 4 -2.02 -3.16 8.46
N ALA A 5 -3.11 -2.81 7.78
CA ALA A 5 -3.05 -2.13 6.49
C ALA A 5 -4.16 -1.09 6.34
N ILE A 6 -3.81 0.02 5.71
CA ILE A 6 -4.73 1.05 5.24
C ILE A 6 -4.05 1.79 4.09
N GLY A 7 -4.79 2.38 3.18
CA GLY A 7 -4.28 3.19 2.08
C GLY A 7 -5.10 4.46 1.88
N ASP A 8 -4.69 5.26 0.92
CA ASP A 8 -5.51 6.39 0.43
C ASP A 8 -5.85 7.40 1.54
N LEU A 9 -4.81 7.81 2.29
CA LEU A 9 -4.99 8.75 3.41
C LEU A 9 -5.34 10.16 2.92
N HIS A 10 -4.86 10.53 1.73
CA HIS A 10 -5.16 11.80 1.06
C HIS A 10 -5.01 13.01 1.98
N LEU A 11 -3.92 13.06 2.75
CA LEU A 11 -3.61 14.15 3.66
C LEU A 11 -3.23 15.44 2.91
N SER A 12 -3.44 16.59 3.55
CA SER A 12 -3.12 17.91 3.00
C SER A 12 -2.86 18.93 4.12
N PHE A 13 -1.94 18.62 5.04
CA PHE A 13 -1.66 19.50 6.19
C PHE A 13 -0.82 20.74 5.85
N ASP A 14 -0.06 20.71 4.73
CA ASP A 14 0.66 21.90 4.31
C ASP A 14 -0.35 22.95 3.79
N PRO A 15 -0.32 24.20 4.30
CA PRO A 15 -1.29 25.22 3.91
C PRO A 15 -1.21 25.64 2.43
N ARG A 16 -0.18 25.20 1.70
CA ARG A 16 -0.04 25.39 0.25
C ARG A 16 -0.84 24.36 -0.55
N VAL A 17 -1.30 23.28 0.11
CA VAL A 17 -2.04 22.17 -0.52
C VAL A 17 -3.53 22.33 -0.22
N GLU A 18 -4.26 23.01 -1.12
CA GLU A 18 -5.69 23.24 -0.98
C GLU A 18 -6.52 22.07 -1.56
N LYS A 19 -6.56 20.95 -0.85
CA LYS A 19 -7.26 19.72 -1.25
C LYS A 19 -8.05 19.10 -0.06
N PRO A 20 -9.07 19.81 0.48
CA PRO A 20 -9.85 19.28 1.58
C PRO A 20 -10.70 18.10 1.12
N MET A 21 -10.54 16.94 1.75
CA MET A 21 -11.34 15.75 1.45
C MET A 21 -12.77 15.84 1.99
N ASP A 22 -13.03 16.71 2.95
CA ASP A 22 -14.38 16.94 3.52
C ASP A 22 -15.47 17.25 2.48
N ILE A 23 -15.09 17.82 1.33
CA ILE A 23 -16.01 18.13 0.23
C ILE A 23 -16.72 16.89 -0.34
N PHE A 24 -16.14 15.70 -0.16
CA PHE A 24 -16.73 14.44 -0.61
C PHE A 24 -17.72 13.85 0.40
N GLY A 25 -17.81 14.43 1.62
CA GLY A 25 -18.73 13.96 2.67
C GLY A 25 -18.42 12.55 3.19
N GLY A 26 -19.36 11.96 3.91
CA GLY A 26 -19.26 10.58 4.39
C GLY A 26 -18.01 10.29 5.21
N SER A 27 -17.26 9.26 4.81
CA SER A 27 -16.03 8.83 5.47
C SER A 27 -14.86 9.82 5.35
N TRP A 28 -15.01 10.88 4.56
CA TRP A 28 -13.95 11.86 4.38
C TRP A 28 -14.02 13.03 5.37
N VAL A 29 -15.19 13.29 5.98
CA VAL A 29 -15.34 14.39 6.93
C VAL A 29 -14.51 14.17 8.18
N GLY A 30 -13.48 15.00 8.40
CA GLY A 30 -12.54 14.91 9.53
C GLY A 30 -11.83 13.54 9.58
N HIS A 31 -11.54 12.96 8.42
CA HIS A 31 -11.00 11.60 8.30
C HIS A 31 -9.65 11.43 8.99
N GLU A 32 -8.78 12.44 8.94
CA GLU A 32 -7.46 12.44 9.59
C GLU A 32 -7.57 12.34 11.11
N GLN A 33 -8.51 13.07 11.70
CA GLN A 33 -8.72 13.02 13.15
C GLN A 33 -9.32 11.66 13.58
N ARG A 34 -10.31 11.16 12.83
CA ARG A 34 -10.91 9.84 13.10
C ARG A 34 -9.91 8.71 12.92
N LEU A 35 -9.09 8.76 11.85
CA LEU A 35 -8.01 7.81 11.63
C LEU A 35 -7.05 7.81 12.82
N LYS A 36 -6.61 8.98 13.28
CA LYS A 36 -5.71 9.11 14.43
C LYS A 36 -6.30 8.50 15.70
N GLU A 37 -7.57 8.79 16.00
CA GLU A 37 -8.25 8.27 17.19
C GLU A 37 -8.38 6.75 17.16
N ILE A 38 -8.70 6.17 15.99
CA ILE A 38 -8.82 4.72 15.82
C ILE A 38 -7.43 4.08 15.87
N TRP A 39 -6.45 4.66 15.18
CA TRP A 39 -5.08 4.17 15.14
C TRP A 39 -4.46 4.06 16.54
N LEU A 40 -4.59 5.12 17.36
CA LEU A 40 -4.07 5.14 18.74
C LEU A 40 -4.72 4.10 19.66
N ARG A 41 -5.87 3.54 19.30
CA ARG A 41 -6.52 2.46 20.05
C ARG A 41 -6.13 1.07 19.60
N LEU A 42 -5.69 0.92 18.34
CA LEU A 42 -5.49 -0.39 17.72
C LEU A 42 -4.03 -0.75 17.55
N VAL A 43 -3.19 0.23 17.22
CA VAL A 43 -1.80 0.00 16.80
C VAL A 43 -0.85 0.27 17.95
N GLU A 44 -0.02 -0.71 18.27
CA GLU A 44 1.03 -0.64 19.28
C GLU A 44 2.36 -0.21 18.66
N GLU A 45 3.35 0.21 19.50
CA GLU A 45 4.66 0.69 19.04
C GLU A 45 5.46 -0.35 18.23
N ASP A 46 5.29 -1.64 18.53
CA ASP A 46 5.94 -2.77 17.85
C ASP A 46 5.06 -3.42 16.77
N ASP A 47 4.00 -2.79 16.35
CA ASP A 47 3.23 -3.22 15.20
C ASP A 47 3.79 -2.62 13.89
N LEU A 48 3.43 -3.25 12.78
CA LEU A 48 3.67 -2.75 11.43
C LEU A 48 2.35 -2.29 10.80
N VAL A 49 2.35 -1.13 10.17
CA VAL A 49 1.22 -0.68 9.34
C VAL A 49 1.66 -0.51 7.90
N ILE A 50 1.04 -1.26 7.01
CA ILE A 50 1.24 -1.15 5.56
C ILE A 50 0.36 -0.02 5.05
N LEU A 51 0.99 1.00 4.44
CA LEU A 51 0.33 2.11 3.79
C LEU A 51 0.31 1.88 2.27
N ALA A 52 -0.87 1.55 1.74
CA ALA A 52 -1.05 1.10 0.36
C ALA A 52 -1.12 2.23 -0.69
N GLY A 53 -0.41 3.35 -0.45
CA GLY A 53 -0.31 4.47 -1.39
C GLY A 53 -1.32 5.58 -1.15
N ASP A 54 -1.19 6.64 -1.94
CA ASP A 54 -2.01 7.87 -1.92
C ASP A 54 -2.09 8.50 -0.54
N LEU A 55 -0.90 8.83 0.00
CA LEU A 55 -0.78 9.35 1.35
C LEU A 55 -1.04 10.85 1.43
N SER A 56 -0.61 11.60 0.42
CA SER A 56 -0.64 13.06 0.42
C SER A 56 -1.01 13.64 -0.93
N TRP A 57 -1.83 14.69 -0.91
CA TRP A 57 -2.16 15.50 -2.09
C TRP A 57 -1.05 16.46 -2.51
N ALA A 58 0.07 16.51 -1.78
CA ALA A 58 1.20 17.36 -2.14
C ALA A 58 1.73 17.03 -3.54
N LEU A 59 2.12 18.06 -4.28
CA LEU A 59 2.76 17.91 -5.59
C LEU A 59 4.29 17.84 -5.45
N ARG A 60 4.82 18.40 -4.38
CA ARG A 60 6.24 18.53 -4.12
C ARG A 60 6.62 17.90 -2.78
N LEU A 61 7.84 17.38 -2.71
CA LEU A 61 8.33 16.68 -1.52
C LEU A 61 8.37 17.58 -0.27
N ASP A 62 8.72 18.85 -0.42
CA ASP A 62 8.74 19.81 0.70
C ASP A 62 7.34 20.11 1.26
N GLU A 63 6.29 19.98 0.44
CA GLU A 63 4.90 20.08 0.88
C GLU A 63 4.44 18.80 1.60
N ALA A 64 4.85 17.62 1.12
CA ALA A 64 4.48 16.35 1.71
C ALA A 64 5.09 16.10 3.10
N VAL A 65 6.15 16.84 3.47
CA VAL A 65 6.86 16.63 4.75
C VAL A 65 5.92 16.76 5.95
N CYS A 66 4.97 17.70 5.92
CA CYS A 66 4.00 17.88 7.02
C CYS A 66 3.16 16.61 7.23
N ASP A 67 2.67 16.02 6.13
CA ASP A 67 1.86 14.80 6.15
C ASP A 67 2.69 13.61 6.63
N LEU A 68 3.93 13.48 6.13
CA LEU A 68 4.85 12.41 6.53
C LEU A 68 5.26 12.51 8.00
N GLN A 69 5.44 13.72 8.53
CA GLN A 69 5.70 13.95 9.96
C GLN A 69 4.51 13.54 10.82
N TRP A 70 3.29 13.85 10.36
CA TRP A 70 2.09 13.43 11.06
C TRP A 70 1.97 11.91 11.08
N ILE A 71 2.22 11.22 9.95
CA ILE A 71 2.25 9.76 9.88
C ILE A 71 3.33 9.18 10.80
N ASP A 72 4.53 9.77 10.82
CA ASP A 72 5.64 9.33 11.69
C ASP A 72 5.30 9.44 13.18
N SER A 73 4.47 10.41 13.55
CA SER A 73 4.05 10.63 14.94
C SER A 73 3.09 9.57 15.49
N LEU A 74 2.47 8.75 14.63
CA LEU A 74 1.60 7.67 15.04
C LEU A 74 2.41 6.43 15.46
N PRO A 75 1.92 5.58 16.39
CA PRO A 75 2.63 4.38 16.82
C PRO A 75 2.81 3.35 15.70
N GLY A 76 3.77 2.47 15.86
CA GLY A 76 4.11 1.39 14.93
C GLY A 76 5.06 1.84 13.80
N THR A 77 5.69 0.87 13.14
CA THR A 77 6.47 1.09 11.91
C THR A 77 5.53 1.20 10.72
N LYS A 78 5.73 2.18 9.82
CA LYS A 78 4.91 2.35 8.61
C LYS A 78 5.70 1.91 7.39
N LEU A 79 5.21 0.89 6.68
CA LEU A 79 5.76 0.44 5.40
C LEU A 79 4.94 1.02 4.26
N ILE A 80 5.53 1.90 3.49
CA ILE A 80 4.85 2.77 2.53
C ILE A 80 5.10 2.29 1.10
N VAL A 81 4.03 2.06 0.37
CA VAL A 81 4.02 1.89 -1.10
C VAL A 81 3.55 3.19 -1.74
N LYS A 82 4.13 3.54 -2.89
CA LYS A 82 3.73 4.74 -3.62
C LYS A 82 2.37 4.55 -4.30
N GLY A 83 1.48 5.56 -4.18
CA GLY A 83 0.24 5.66 -4.95
C GLY A 83 0.38 6.52 -6.23
N ASN A 84 -0.71 6.71 -6.96
CA ASN A 84 -0.71 7.52 -8.17
C ASN A 84 -0.80 9.04 -7.86
N HIS A 85 -1.43 9.42 -6.77
CA HIS A 85 -1.49 10.80 -6.30
C HIS A 85 -0.26 11.21 -5.47
N ASP A 86 0.63 10.30 -5.08
CA ASP A 86 1.89 10.65 -4.44
C ASP A 86 2.90 11.26 -5.44
N LEU A 87 2.53 12.38 -6.06
CA LEU A 87 3.33 13.08 -7.08
C LEU A 87 4.63 13.67 -6.49
N TRP A 88 4.62 13.99 -5.19
CA TRP A 88 5.77 14.40 -4.41
C TRP A 88 6.91 13.38 -4.39
N TRP A 89 6.58 12.09 -4.58
CA TRP A 89 7.56 11.00 -4.60
C TRP A 89 8.25 10.92 -5.97
N SER A 90 9.21 11.78 -6.20
CA SER A 90 9.95 11.85 -7.46
C SER A 90 11.04 10.78 -7.60
N GLY A 91 11.68 10.38 -6.49
CA GLY A 91 12.71 9.35 -6.45
C GLY A 91 13.06 8.95 -5.04
N ILE A 92 13.25 7.64 -4.84
CA ILE A 92 13.40 7.03 -3.50
C ILE A 92 14.54 7.64 -2.68
N SER A 93 15.68 7.93 -3.30
CA SER A 93 16.83 8.52 -2.59
C SER A 93 16.52 9.92 -2.05
N LYS A 94 15.76 10.72 -2.80
CA LYS A 94 15.33 12.05 -2.36
C LYS A 94 14.34 11.93 -1.21
N VAL A 95 13.38 11.02 -1.29
CA VAL A 95 12.39 10.76 -0.25
C VAL A 95 13.08 10.29 1.02
N LYS A 96 13.94 9.27 0.94
CA LYS A 96 14.70 8.76 2.10
C LYS A 96 15.58 9.86 2.75
N ASN A 97 16.16 10.75 1.95
CA ASN A 97 16.94 11.86 2.49
C ASN A 97 16.08 12.91 3.18
N ALA A 98 14.93 13.27 2.63
CA ALA A 98 13.99 14.21 3.25
C ALA A 98 13.38 13.64 4.55
N CYS A 99 13.19 12.34 4.61
CA CYS A 99 12.62 11.63 5.76
C CYS A 99 13.67 11.03 6.71
N LYS A 100 14.95 11.38 6.60
CA LYS A 100 16.05 10.75 7.39
C LYS A 100 15.86 10.85 8.90
N ASP A 101 15.17 11.88 9.37
CA ASP A 101 14.90 12.13 10.79
C ASP A 101 13.54 11.52 11.24
N LEU A 102 12.74 10.98 10.32
CA LEU A 102 11.48 10.27 10.58
C LEU A 102 11.80 8.79 10.83
N LYS A 103 11.61 8.35 12.07
CA LYS A 103 12.17 7.08 12.55
C LYS A 103 11.34 5.84 12.21
N THR A 104 10.04 6.02 12.02
CA THR A 104 9.11 4.92 11.86
C THR A 104 8.76 4.63 10.40
N LEU A 105 9.14 5.51 9.45
CA LEU A 105 8.81 5.35 8.05
C LEU A 105 9.80 4.45 7.31
N ARG A 106 9.27 3.50 6.54
CA ARG A 106 9.99 2.62 5.62
C ARG A 106 9.31 2.72 4.26
N PHE A 107 10.09 2.76 3.19
CA PHE A 107 9.59 2.94 1.83
C PHE A 107 9.90 1.70 1.01
N LEU A 108 8.87 1.04 0.51
CA LEU A 108 8.98 -0.15 -0.33
C LEU A 108 9.08 0.26 -1.81
N GLN A 109 10.18 -0.10 -2.45
CA GLN A 109 10.38 0.16 -3.88
C GLN A 109 11.37 -0.83 -4.48
N HIS A 110 10.89 -1.85 -5.17
CA HIS A 110 11.67 -2.93 -5.80
C HIS A 110 12.45 -3.82 -4.81
N ASP A 111 12.19 -3.69 -3.54
CA ASP A 111 12.76 -4.45 -2.43
C ASP A 111 11.63 -5.21 -1.70
N ALA A 112 11.98 -5.89 -0.63
CA ALA A 112 11.04 -6.55 0.27
C ALA A 112 11.37 -6.18 1.72
N TYR A 113 10.40 -6.37 2.61
CA TYR A 113 10.53 -6.05 4.02
C TYR A 113 10.10 -7.24 4.86
N ALA A 114 10.98 -7.72 5.74
CA ALA A 114 10.65 -8.78 6.69
C ALA A 114 10.19 -8.18 8.02
N TYR A 115 9.09 -8.71 8.57
CA TYR A 115 8.56 -8.30 9.85
C TYR A 115 7.95 -9.51 10.59
N GLY A 116 8.50 -9.86 11.76
CA GLY A 116 8.16 -11.12 12.42
C GLY A 116 8.39 -12.32 11.51
N ASN A 117 7.40 -13.18 11.38
CA ASN A 117 7.42 -14.30 10.45
C ASN A 117 6.64 -14.00 9.15
N ALA A 118 6.63 -12.74 8.71
CA ALA A 118 6.06 -12.32 7.44
C ALA A 118 7.10 -11.61 6.56
N VAL A 119 6.93 -11.72 5.24
CA VAL A 119 7.70 -10.99 4.23
C VAL A 119 6.74 -10.23 3.33
N ILE A 120 6.88 -8.91 3.30
CA ILE A 120 6.02 -7.99 2.55
C ILE A 120 6.79 -7.49 1.32
N PHE A 121 6.16 -7.52 0.16
CA PHE A 121 6.74 -7.05 -1.09
C PHE A 121 5.68 -6.49 -2.02
N GLY A 122 6.07 -5.64 -2.96
CA GLY A 122 5.08 -5.02 -3.81
C GLY A 122 5.60 -3.85 -4.65
N THR A 123 4.67 -3.22 -5.34
CA THR A 123 4.90 -2.03 -6.15
C THR A 123 3.62 -1.20 -6.20
N ARG A 124 3.68 -0.04 -6.90
CA ARG A 124 2.49 0.76 -7.12
C ARG A 124 1.38 0.01 -7.86
N GLY A 125 1.72 -0.87 -8.79
CA GLY A 125 0.77 -1.41 -9.74
C GLY A 125 0.38 -0.39 -10.83
N TRP A 126 -0.56 -0.75 -11.66
CA TRP A 126 -1.16 0.09 -12.70
C TRP A 126 -2.47 -0.54 -13.18
N VAL A 127 -3.26 0.25 -13.94
CA VAL A 127 -4.47 -0.25 -14.62
C VAL A 127 -4.13 -1.50 -15.42
N CYS A 128 -4.92 -2.57 -15.24
CA CYS A 128 -4.68 -3.86 -15.88
C CYS A 128 -5.26 -3.89 -17.31
N PRO A 129 -4.63 -4.62 -18.25
CA PRO A 129 -5.19 -4.86 -19.57
C PRO A 129 -6.61 -5.41 -19.48
N GLY A 130 -7.45 -5.04 -20.45
CA GLY A 130 -8.86 -5.43 -20.50
C GLY A 130 -9.80 -4.56 -19.66
N ALA A 131 -9.29 -3.65 -18.81
CA ALA A 131 -10.13 -2.66 -18.15
C ALA A 131 -10.76 -1.71 -19.18
N LYS A 132 -11.94 -1.16 -18.84
CA LYS A 132 -12.71 -0.27 -19.76
C LYS A 132 -11.92 0.96 -20.20
N ASP A 133 -11.15 1.51 -19.28
CA ASP A 133 -10.38 2.73 -19.51
C ASP A 133 -8.90 2.46 -19.82
N TYR A 134 -8.52 1.18 -20.10
CA TYR A 134 -7.16 0.82 -20.45
C TYR A 134 -6.84 1.17 -21.89
N SER A 135 -5.72 1.86 -22.09
CA SER A 135 -5.12 2.14 -23.40
C SER A 135 -3.77 1.45 -23.53
N GLU A 136 -3.63 0.54 -24.53
CA GLU A 136 -2.33 -0.12 -24.76
C GLU A 136 -1.21 0.86 -25.10
N GLU A 137 -1.53 1.98 -25.75
CA GLU A 137 -0.55 3.00 -26.13
C GLU A 137 -0.05 3.79 -24.90
N GLU A 138 -0.95 4.20 -24.01
CA GLU A 138 -0.66 5.03 -22.84
C GLU A 138 -0.30 4.19 -21.60
N ASP A 139 -1.10 3.18 -21.29
CA ASP A 139 -0.99 2.38 -20.07
C ASP A 139 -0.05 1.18 -20.22
N GLY A 140 0.00 0.55 -21.40
CA GLY A 140 0.76 -0.66 -21.64
C GLY A 140 2.23 -0.56 -21.24
N PRO A 141 2.97 0.51 -21.61
CA PRO A 141 4.36 0.69 -21.19
C PRO A 141 4.51 0.82 -19.67
N VAL A 142 3.56 1.48 -19.01
CA VAL A 142 3.57 1.68 -17.54
C VAL A 142 3.25 0.37 -16.84
N TYR A 143 2.19 -0.32 -17.28
CA TYR A 143 1.80 -1.63 -16.76
C TYR A 143 2.96 -2.63 -16.80
N ARG A 144 3.58 -2.83 -17.99
CA ARG A 144 4.72 -3.75 -18.14
C ARG A 144 5.88 -3.39 -17.23
N ARG A 145 6.17 -2.11 -17.05
CA ARG A 145 7.21 -1.65 -16.12
C ARG A 145 6.86 -1.97 -14.67
N GLU A 146 5.61 -1.80 -14.25
CA GLU A 146 5.19 -2.12 -12.88
C GLU A 146 5.19 -3.64 -12.63
N VAL A 147 4.83 -4.46 -13.63
CA VAL A 147 4.98 -5.93 -13.54
C VAL A 147 6.46 -6.32 -13.34
N LEU A 148 7.38 -5.74 -14.12
CA LEU A 148 8.83 -5.98 -13.94
C LEU A 148 9.31 -5.55 -12.55
N ARG A 149 8.82 -4.44 -12.03
CA ARG A 149 9.14 -3.97 -10.67
C ARG A 149 8.62 -4.93 -9.61
N LEU A 150 7.42 -5.47 -9.80
CA LEU A 150 6.88 -6.49 -8.90
C LEU A 150 7.73 -7.77 -8.94
N GLN A 151 8.17 -8.20 -10.12
CA GLN A 151 9.07 -9.36 -10.24
C GLN A 151 10.41 -9.14 -9.50
N MET A 152 10.99 -7.93 -9.56
CA MET A 152 12.18 -7.59 -8.79
C MET A 152 11.92 -7.66 -7.29
N SER A 153 10.82 -7.06 -6.82
CA SER A 153 10.41 -7.08 -5.43
C SER A 153 10.14 -8.51 -4.93
N ALA A 154 9.51 -9.34 -5.76
CA ALA A 154 9.25 -10.75 -5.49
C ALA A 154 10.54 -11.58 -5.35
N ALA A 155 11.54 -11.33 -6.19
CA ALA A 155 12.84 -11.99 -6.09
C ALA A 155 13.57 -11.65 -4.77
N GLU A 156 13.48 -10.40 -4.31
CA GLU A 156 14.00 -10.02 -3.00
C GLU A 156 13.19 -10.66 -1.85
N ALA A 157 11.87 -10.77 -2.01
CA ALA A 157 11.02 -11.44 -1.04
C ALA A 157 11.37 -12.94 -0.89
N ASP A 158 11.66 -13.63 -1.99
CA ASP A 158 12.08 -15.04 -1.94
C ASP A 158 13.41 -15.21 -1.19
N LYS A 159 14.38 -14.32 -1.42
CA LYS A 159 15.66 -14.34 -0.69
C LYS A 159 15.46 -14.11 0.81
N LEU A 160 14.68 -13.09 1.17
CA LEU A 160 14.35 -12.77 2.56
C LEU A 160 13.57 -13.91 3.22
N ALA A 161 12.61 -14.52 2.53
CA ALA A 161 11.84 -15.65 3.05
C ALA A 161 12.74 -16.86 3.33
N ALA A 162 13.64 -17.21 2.41
CA ALA A 162 14.59 -18.29 2.61
C ALA A 162 15.55 -18.02 3.78
N GLN A 163 16.02 -16.79 3.93
CA GLN A 163 16.85 -16.39 5.07
C GLN A 163 16.08 -16.53 6.40
N ARG A 164 14.84 -16.01 6.46
CA ARG A 164 14.01 -16.08 7.69
C ARG A 164 13.67 -17.53 8.04
N GLU A 165 13.36 -18.37 7.05
CA GLU A 165 13.11 -19.79 7.28
C GLU A 165 14.35 -20.52 7.85
N ALA A 166 15.54 -20.19 7.32
CA ALA A 166 16.79 -20.72 7.85
C ALA A 166 17.09 -20.28 9.30
N GLU A 167 16.75 -19.02 9.64
CA GLU A 167 16.96 -18.45 10.98
C GLU A 167 15.95 -18.99 12.01
N THR A 168 14.68 -19.16 11.62
CA THR A 168 13.57 -19.44 12.55
C THR A 168 13.09 -20.90 12.52
N GLY A 169 13.42 -21.64 11.47
CA GLY A 169 12.86 -22.98 11.19
C GLY A 169 11.38 -22.95 10.76
N ARG A 170 10.80 -21.77 10.52
CA ARG A 170 9.40 -21.58 10.15
C ARG A 170 9.32 -20.87 8.80
N LYS A 171 8.50 -21.41 7.88
CA LYS A 171 8.24 -20.76 6.59
C LYS A 171 7.48 -19.45 6.81
N PRO A 172 7.99 -18.30 6.33
CA PRO A 172 7.32 -17.02 6.48
C PRO A 172 6.05 -16.94 5.62
N GLU A 173 5.05 -16.16 6.10
CA GLU A 173 3.92 -15.75 5.28
C GLU A 173 4.37 -14.65 4.31
N LYS A 174 4.02 -14.78 3.03
CA LYS A 174 4.28 -13.76 2.02
C LYS A 174 3.04 -12.92 1.79
N ILE A 175 3.19 -11.60 1.87
CA ILE A 175 2.12 -10.62 1.72
C ILE A 175 2.47 -9.71 0.54
N GLY A 176 1.64 -9.73 -0.49
CA GLY A 176 1.75 -8.85 -1.66
C GLY A 176 1.05 -7.51 -1.41
N VAL A 177 1.66 -6.40 -1.84
CA VAL A 177 1.07 -5.07 -1.72
C VAL A 177 1.12 -4.35 -3.06
N LEU A 178 -0.02 -3.84 -3.50
CA LEU A 178 -0.13 -2.89 -4.60
C LEU A 178 -0.86 -1.62 -4.12
N HIS A 179 -0.78 -0.54 -4.89
CA HIS A 179 -1.74 0.54 -4.76
C HIS A 179 -2.94 0.31 -5.68
N TYR A 180 -2.69 0.04 -6.97
CA TYR A 180 -3.78 -0.31 -7.90
C TYR A 180 -4.33 -1.72 -7.65
N PRO A 181 -5.59 -1.98 -8.02
CA PRO A 181 -6.14 -3.34 -8.02
C PRO A 181 -5.27 -4.31 -8.83
N PRO A 182 -5.10 -5.56 -8.35
CA PRO A 182 -4.30 -6.56 -9.05
C PRO A 182 -4.97 -7.12 -10.32
N THR A 183 -6.25 -6.83 -10.53
CA THR A 183 -7.06 -7.26 -11.69
C THR A 183 -7.82 -6.08 -12.28
N ASN A 184 -8.39 -6.24 -13.46
CA ASN A 184 -9.42 -5.34 -13.98
C ASN A 184 -10.79 -5.59 -13.30
N GLU A 185 -11.81 -4.80 -13.64
CA GLU A 185 -13.17 -4.90 -13.10
C GLU A 185 -13.92 -6.18 -13.48
N PHE A 186 -13.37 -6.98 -14.37
CA PHE A 186 -13.89 -8.31 -14.75
C PHE A 186 -13.19 -9.45 -14.00
N PHE A 187 -12.24 -9.12 -13.11
CA PHE A 187 -11.44 -10.05 -12.31
C PHE A 187 -10.59 -11.00 -13.17
N GLU A 188 -10.20 -10.55 -14.35
CA GLU A 188 -9.34 -11.32 -15.24
C GLU A 188 -7.91 -11.40 -14.67
N PRO A 189 -7.20 -12.54 -14.88
CA PRO A 189 -5.80 -12.66 -14.50
C PRO A 189 -4.95 -11.56 -15.14
N SER A 190 -3.93 -11.14 -14.42
CA SER A 190 -2.98 -10.12 -14.87
C SER A 190 -1.54 -10.55 -14.61
N GLY A 191 -0.58 -9.83 -15.19
CA GLY A 191 0.82 -10.06 -14.87
C GLY A 191 1.14 -9.85 -13.38
N PHE A 192 0.34 -9.06 -12.63
CA PHE A 192 0.49 -8.94 -11.19
C PHE A 192 0.03 -10.21 -10.47
N THR A 193 -1.16 -10.74 -10.80
CA THR A 193 -1.66 -11.99 -10.21
C THR A 193 -0.74 -13.16 -10.53
N GLU A 194 -0.21 -13.26 -11.75
CA GLU A 194 0.74 -14.29 -12.16
C GLU A 194 2.02 -14.28 -11.32
N VAL A 195 2.59 -13.08 -11.05
CA VAL A 195 3.76 -12.94 -10.18
C VAL A 195 3.43 -13.39 -8.76
N PHE A 196 2.33 -12.93 -8.19
CA PHE A 196 1.92 -13.28 -6.83
C PHE A 196 1.66 -14.77 -6.66
N GLU A 197 0.97 -15.41 -7.61
CA GLU A 197 0.72 -16.85 -7.63
C GLU A 197 2.02 -17.65 -7.73
N THR A 198 2.95 -17.24 -8.62
CA THR A 198 4.25 -17.88 -8.80
C THR A 198 5.09 -17.87 -7.52
N VAL A 199 5.08 -16.77 -6.79
CA VAL A 199 5.85 -16.61 -5.53
C VAL A 199 5.13 -17.26 -4.35
N GLY A 200 3.87 -17.61 -4.52
CA GLY A 200 3.03 -18.29 -3.52
C GLY A 200 2.66 -17.38 -2.36
N VAL A 201 2.10 -16.19 -2.64
CA VAL A 201 1.57 -15.30 -1.60
C VAL A 201 0.30 -15.89 -0.97
N GLN A 202 0.05 -15.54 0.27
CA GLN A 202 -1.16 -15.89 0.98
C GLN A 202 -2.18 -14.75 0.99
N LYS A 203 -1.69 -13.50 0.94
CA LYS A 203 -2.53 -12.29 1.00
C LYS A 203 -2.05 -11.24 0.02
N ILE A 204 -2.99 -10.54 -0.60
CA ILE A 204 -2.75 -9.37 -1.44
C ILE A 204 -3.56 -8.21 -0.91
N ILE A 205 -2.88 -7.08 -0.71
CA ILE A 205 -3.44 -5.83 -0.18
C ILE A 205 -3.34 -4.77 -1.27
N TYR A 206 -4.39 -3.98 -1.45
CA TYR A 206 -4.38 -2.87 -2.40
C TYR A 206 -5.37 -1.77 -2.00
N GLY A 207 -5.21 -0.56 -2.53
CA GLY A 207 -6.03 0.62 -2.31
C GLY A 207 -6.71 1.12 -3.58
N HIS A 208 -6.63 2.44 -3.81
CA HIS A 208 -7.01 3.13 -5.05
C HIS A 208 -8.51 3.27 -5.33
N LEU A 209 -9.34 2.31 -4.98
CA LEU A 209 -10.77 2.35 -5.28
C LEU A 209 -11.55 3.09 -4.20
N HIS A 210 -12.33 4.09 -4.59
CA HIS A 210 -13.12 4.93 -3.69
C HIS A 210 -14.61 4.91 -4.01
N GLY A 211 -15.43 4.85 -2.96
CA GLY A 211 -16.88 4.83 -3.04
C GLY A 211 -17.47 3.46 -3.40
N GLU A 212 -18.71 3.23 -2.96
CA GLU A 212 -19.38 1.92 -3.04
C GLU A 212 -19.44 1.30 -4.44
N ASN A 213 -19.53 2.14 -5.48
CA ASN A 213 -19.59 1.64 -6.85
C ASN A 213 -18.23 1.12 -7.32
N ALA A 214 -17.13 1.79 -6.95
CA ALA A 214 -15.78 1.37 -7.31
C ALA A 214 -15.32 0.15 -6.51
N TYR A 215 -15.73 -0.01 -5.25
CA TYR A 215 -15.35 -1.17 -4.45
C TYR A 215 -15.75 -2.51 -5.07
N LYS A 216 -16.84 -2.53 -5.86
CA LYS A 216 -17.34 -3.74 -6.56
C LYS A 216 -16.43 -4.15 -7.72
N ASN A 217 -15.58 -3.25 -8.20
CA ASN A 217 -14.63 -3.50 -9.28
C ASN A 217 -13.31 -4.09 -8.78
N GLY A 218 -13.13 -4.19 -7.46
CA GLY A 218 -11.95 -4.78 -6.84
C GLY A 218 -12.20 -6.20 -6.36
N LEU A 219 -11.29 -7.11 -6.66
CA LEU A 219 -11.34 -8.49 -6.19
C LEU A 219 -11.11 -8.54 -4.67
N GLN A 220 -12.07 -9.06 -3.92
CA GLN A 220 -12.03 -9.11 -2.45
C GLN A 220 -12.41 -10.50 -1.94
N GLY A 221 -11.81 -10.89 -0.79
CA GLY A 221 -12.03 -12.20 -0.19
C GLY A 221 -11.09 -13.27 -0.73
N LEU A 222 -11.42 -14.54 -0.51
CA LEU A 222 -10.59 -15.68 -0.89
C LEU A 222 -10.84 -16.07 -2.35
N PHE A 223 -9.79 -16.01 -3.16
CA PHE A 223 -9.83 -16.44 -4.57
C PHE A 223 -8.54 -17.18 -4.92
N ASN A 224 -8.64 -18.37 -5.52
CA ASN A 224 -7.51 -19.25 -5.83
C ASN A 224 -6.54 -19.50 -4.65
N GLY A 225 -7.07 -19.55 -3.42
CA GLY A 225 -6.25 -19.75 -2.22
C GLY A 225 -5.51 -18.51 -1.71
N ILE A 226 -5.71 -17.35 -2.32
CA ILE A 226 -5.13 -16.06 -1.92
C ILE A 226 -6.25 -15.16 -1.37
N GLU A 227 -6.01 -14.52 -0.23
CA GLU A 227 -6.92 -13.53 0.34
C GLU A 227 -6.63 -12.13 -0.23
N TYR A 228 -7.63 -11.53 -0.89
CA TYR A 228 -7.55 -10.18 -1.45
C TYR A 228 -8.25 -9.17 -0.54
N SER A 229 -7.58 -8.06 -0.26
CA SER A 229 -8.08 -7.01 0.63
C SER A 229 -7.94 -5.62 0.02
N LEU A 230 -9.07 -4.98 -0.25
CA LEU A 230 -9.13 -3.55 -0.53
C LEU A 230 -9.06 -2.79 0.80
N VAL A 231 -8.06 -1.91 0.94
CA VAL A 231 -7.77 -1.21 2.20
C VAL A 231 -7.81 0.32 2.06
N SER A 232 -8.56 0.85 1.09
CA SER A 232 -8.79 2.30 1.00
C SER A 232 -9.47 2.84 2.27
N LEU A 233 -9.04 4.01 2.73
CA LEU A 233 -9.48 4.62 3.99
C LEU A 233 -11.00 4.73 4.10
N ASP A 234 -11.68 5.20 3.05
CA ASP A 234 -13.12 5.35 3.02
C ASP A 234 -13.85 3.99 3.04
N ARG A 235 -13.27 2.95 2.41
CA ARG A 235 -13.78 1.57 2.48
C ARG A 235 -13.69 0.99 3.89
N LEU A 236 -12.65 1.34 4.61
CA LEU A 236 -12.38 0.88 5.98
C LEU A 236 -12.94 1.82 7.06
N GLU A 237 -13.64 2.89 6.68
CA GLU A 237 -14.18 3.88 7.62
C GLU A 237 -13.12 4.40 8.62
N CYS A 238 -11.91 4.68 8.11
CA CYS A 238 -10.73 5.10 8.86
C CYS A 238 -10.16 4.05 9.85
N CYS A 239 -10.58 2.79 9.77
CA CYS A 239 -10.14 1.73 10.69
C CYS A 239 -9.12 0.81 10.01
N PRO A 240 -7.81 0.85 10.35
CA PRO A 240 -6.83 -0.07 9.77
C PRO A 240 -7.26 -1.53 9.90
N LYS A 241 -7.14 -2.29 8.81
CA LYS A 241 -7.48 -3.72 8.77
C LYS A 241 -6.32 -4.55 9.33
N LEU A 242 -6.61 -5.46 10.26
CA LEU A 242 -5.64 -6.46 10.71
C LEU A 242 -5.40 -7.48 9.57
N ILE A 243 -4.16 -7.63 9.18
CA ILE A 243 -3.72 -8.51 8.08
C ILE A 243 -3.05 -9.77 8.61
N TYR A 244 -2.20 -9.62 9.61
CA TYR A 244 -1.43 -10.72 10.18
C TYR A 244 -1.24 -10.50 11.68
N GLN A 245 -1.26 -11.58 12.43
CA GLN A 245 -0.97 -11.59 13.87
C GLN A 245 -0.04 -12.77 14.18
N GLU A 246 1.06 -12.48 14.86
CA GLU A 246 2.00 -13.49 15.35
C GLU A 246 1.69 -13.92 16.79
#